data_8cc4e39d9bdfe4afecb4d7faa79ffc98
#
_entry.id   8cc4e39d9bdfe4afecb4d7faa79ffc98
#
_cell.length_a   1.000
_cell.length_b   1.000
_cell.length_c   1.000
_cell.angle_alpha   90.00
_cell.angle_beta   90.00
_cell.angle_gamma   90.00
#
_symmetry.space_group_name_H-M   'P 1'
#
loop_
_entity.id
_entity.type
_entity.pdbx_description
1 polymer ?
#
loop_
_entity_poly.entity_id
_entity_poly.type
_entity_poly.pdbx_seq_one_letter_code
_entity_poly.pdbx_strand_id
1 'polypeptide(L)'
;MIQTKLQFQAVLEQVFPEYKGVFGDLYSVVSLLTHTEFPSSEDILKASEEVITDKIFGVCKSRSIRWAKEKAIKLKAAATRNPFEKTVYQSHILSLNMYINMILQYKEHLSKLESEIDALAKERLKNIILSNLSLV
;
A
#
# COMPACT_ATOMS: atom_id res chain seq x y z
N MET A 1 -2.41 -10.16 11.54
CA MET A 1 -2.24 -8.97 10.67
C MET A 1 -2.20 -7.65 11.44
N ILE A 2 -3.06 -7.46 12.43
CA ILE A 2 -3.05 -6.25 13.26
C ILE A 2 -1.67 -6.01 13.88
N GLN A 3 -1.04 -7.05 14.41
CA GLN A 3 0.29 -6.95 15.01
C GLN A 3 1.36 -6.55 13.99
N THR A 4 1.31 -7.09 12.77
CA THR A 4 2.24 -6.72 11.69
C THR A 4 2.12 -5.24 11.33
N LYS A 5 0.89 -4.72 11.23
CA LYS A 5 0.65 -3.30 10.97
C LYS A 5 1.18 -2.42 12.10
N LEU A 6 1.00 -2.82 13.34
CA LEU A 6 1.53 -2.08 14.50
C LEU A 6 3.05 -2.08 14.52
N GLN A 7 3.68 -3.19 14.19
CA GLN A 7 5.14 -3.29 14.09
C GLN A 7 5.67 -2.41 12.95
N PHE A 8 5.03 -2.45 11.79
CA PHE A 8 5.36 -1.59 10.66
C PHE A 8 5.29 -0.12 11.06
N GLN A 9 4.20 0.30 11.70
CA GLN A 9 4.01 1.67 12.12
C GLN A 9 5.04 2.11 13.16
N ALA A 10 5.37 1.25 14.12
CA ALA A 10 6.37 1.55 15.15
C ALA A 10 7.76 1.79 14.54
N VAL A 11 8.16 0.97 13.56
CA VAL A 11 9.44 1.15 12.87
C VAL A 11 9.40 2.39 11.98
N LEU A 12 8.30 2.61 11.26
CA LEU A 12 8.14 3.79 10.41
C LEU A 12 8.25 5.10 11.19
N GLU A 13 7.68 5.15 12.39
CA GLU A 13 7.75 6.33 13.26
C GLU A 13 9.18 6.66 13.67
N GLN A 14 10.08 5.69 13.71
CA GLN A 14 11.49 5.93 13.99
C GLN A 14 12.26 6.45 12.77
N VAL A 15 11.88 6.00 11.57
CA VAL A 15 12.62 6.29 10.33
C VAL A 15 12.02 7.47 9.58
N PHE A 16 10.71 7.47 9.40
CA PHE A 16 10.03 8.46 8.56
C PHE A 16 8.58 8.68 9.02
N PRO A 17 8.39 9.31 10.19
CA PRO A 17 7.03 9.51 10.74
C PRO A 17 6.13 10.36 9.85
N GLU A 18 6.69 11.32 9.10
CA GLU A 18 5.93 12.22 8.23
C GLU A 18 5.30 11.49 7.04
N TYR A 19 5.81 10.32 6.67
CA TYR A 19 5.24 9.50 5.59
C TYR A 19 3.79 9.13 5.85
N LYS A 20 3.44 8.92 7.11
CA LYS A 20 2.10 8.52 7.54
C LYS A 20 1.00 9.45 7.06
N GLY A 21 1.28 10.73 6.92
CA GLY A 21 0.30 11.73 6.50
C GLY A 21 0.20 11.96 4.99
N VAL A 22 1.04 11.31 4.18
CA VAL A 22 1.09 11.58 2.73
C VAL A 22 -0.11 11.00 2.00
N PHE A 23 -0.44 9.73 2.28
CA PHE A 23 -1.60 9.06 1.72
C PHE A 23 -2.70 8.99 2.78
N GLY A 24 -3.95 9.02 2.36
CA GLY A 24 -5.08 8.97 3.30
C GLY A 24 -5.11 7.71 4.16
N ASP A 25 -4.73 6.58 3.56
CA ASP A 25 -4.57 5.29 4.25
C ASP A 25 -3.12 4.81 4.10
N LEU A 26 -2.40 4.74 5.21
CA LEU A 26 -1.02 4.27 5.23
C LEU A 26 -0.88 2.85 4.67
N TYR A 27 -1.89 2.03 4.89
CA TYR A 27 -1.88 0.62 4.48
C TYR A 27 -2.52 0.36 3.12
N SER A 28 -2.85 1.40 2.37
CA SER A 28 -3.31 1.25 1.00
C SER A 28 -2.20 0.68 0.12
N VAL A 29 -2.58 -0.02 -0.94
CA VAL A 29 -1.61 -0.61 -1.88
C VAL A 29 -0.68 0.46 -2.45
N VAL A 30 -1.22 1.62 -2.84
CA VAL A 30 -0.42 2.71 -3.38
C VAL A 30 0.59 3.24 -2.37
N SER A 31 0.20 3.38 -1.10
CA SER A 31 1.11 3.81 -0.03
C SER A 31 2.24 2.80 0.20
N LEU A 32 1.91 1.53 0.29
CA LEU A 32 2.89 0.47 0.54
C LEU A 32 3.86 0.30 -0.62
N LEU A 33 3.37 0.32 -1.87
CA LEU A 33 4.22 0.20 -3.06
C LEU A 33 5.10 1.43 -3.26
N THR A 34 4.59 2.62 -2.97
CA THR A 34 5.39 3.85 -3.03
C THR A 34 6.52 3.82 -2.00
N HIS A 35 6.26 3.32 -0.80
CA HIS A 35 7.30 3.17 0.21
C HIS A 35 8.37 2.15 -0.22
N THR A 36 7.98 1.11 -0.92
CA THR A 36 8.93 0.11 -1.47
C THR A 36 9.86 0.75 -2.50
N GLU A 37 9.33 1.61 -3.36
CA GLU A 37 10.13 2.33 -4.37
C GLU A 37 11.05 3.38 -3.74
N PHE A 38 10.58 4.08 -2.71
CA PHE A 38 11.31 5.16 -2.03
C PHE A 38 11.35 4.87 -0.53
N PRO A 39 12.21 3.95 -0.08
CA PRO A 39 12.18 3.46 1.30
C PRO A 39 12.68 4.46 2.34
N SER A 40 13.32 5.54 1.94
CA SER A 40 13.83 6.57 2.85
C SER A 40 13.57 7.97 2.31
N SER A 41 13.62 8.97 3.21
CA SER A 41 13.52 10.37 2.82
C SER A 41 14.63 10.77 1.85
N GLU A 42 15.81 10.21 2.00
CA GLU A 42 16.94 10.45 1.10
C GLU A 42 16.63 10.01 -0.33
N ASP A 43 16.02 8.84 -0.52
CA ASP A 43 15.62 8.34 -1.83
C ASP A 43 14.61 9.29 -2.50
N ILE A 44 13.68 9.81 -1.72
CA ILE A 44 12.66 10.76 -2.19
C ILE A 44 13.30 12.08 -2.61
N LEU A 45 14.23 12.59 -1.81
CA LEU A 45 14.91 13.87 -2.09
C LEU A 45 15.80 13.79 -3.33
N LYS A 46 16.36 12.61 -3.62
CA LYS A 46 17.16 12.39 -4.83
C LYS A 46 16.34 12.26 -6.10
N ALA A 47 15.08 11.85 -5.99
CA ALA A 47 14.20 11.70 -7.13
C ALA A 47 13.53 13.03 -7.48
N SER A 48 13.30 13.28 -8.77
CA SER A 48 12.53 14.44 -9.19
C SER A 48 11.04 14.25 -8.89
N GLU A 49 10.31 15.34 -8.74
CA GLU A 49 8.87 15.31 -8.56
C GLU A 49 8.17 14.54 -9.70
N GLU A 50 8.65 14.69 -10.92
CA GLU A 50 8.11 14.00 -12.10
C GLU A 50 8.29 12.50 -12.02
N VAL A 51 9.47 12.03 -11.59
CA VAL A 51 9.74 10.60 -11.41
C VAL A 51 8.83 10.01 -10.33
N ILE A 52 8.67 10.70 -9.22
CA ILE A 52 7.80 10.26 -8.13
C ILE A 52 6.35 10.21 -8.60
N THR A 53 5.89 11.24 -9.31
CA THR A 53 4.54 11.30 -9.89
C THR A 53 4.28 10.11 -10.79
N ASP A 54 5.20 9.79 -11.69
CA ASP A 54 5.07 8.67 -12.62
C ASP A 54 5.01 7.33 -11.88
N LYS A 55 5.80 7.15 -10.85
CA LYS A 55 5.78 5.93 -10.03
C LYS A 55 4.44 5.77 -9.30
N ILE A 56 3.94 6.82 -8.69
CA ILE A 56 2.65 6.79 -7.99
C ILE A 56 1.52 6.51 -9.00
N PHE A 57 1.51 7.19 -10.12
CA PHE A 57 0.52 6.96 -11.17
C PHE A 57 0.57 5.53 -11.72
N GLY A 58 1.78 4.99 -11.87
CA GLY A 58 1.99 3.63 -12.36
C GLY A 58 1.37 2.55 -11.47
N VAL A 59 1.35 2.76 -10.14
CA VAL A 59 0.78 1.80 -9.19
C VAL A 59 -0.67 2.08 -8.85
N CYS A 60 -1.20 3.25 -9.20
CA CYS A 60 -2.58 3.63 -8.91
C CYS A 60 -3.22 4.33 -10.13
N LYS A 61 -3.42 3.57 -11.20
CA LYS A 61 -3.97 4.09 -12.46
C LYS A 61 -5.46 4.46 -12.38
N SER A 62 -6.16 4.07 -11.33
CA SER A 62 -7.55 4.44 -11.09
C SER A 62 -7.70 5.90 -10.68
N ARG A 63 -6.63 6.55 -10.28
CA ARG A 63 -6.59 7.96 -9.95
C ARG A 63 -6.00 8.77 -11.11
N SER A 64 -6.24 10.09 -11.09
CA SER A 64 -5.68 10.98 -12.11
C SER A 64 -4.19 11.24 -11.88
N ILE A 65 -3.50 11.66 -12.94
CA ILE A 65 -2.10 12.09 -12.83
C ILE A 65 -1.97 13.33 -11.92
N ARG A 66 -2.99 14.16 -11.88
CA ARG A 66 -3.06 15.31 -10.98
C ARG A 66 -3.03 14.89 -9.52
N TRP A 67 -3.78 13.85 -9.17
CA TRP A 67 -3.76 13.27 -7.83
C TRP A 67 -2.36 12.74 -7.50
N ALA A 68 -1.74 12.01 -8.43
CA ALA A 68 -0.39 11.49 -8.24
C ALA A 68 0.63 12.60 -8.02
N LYS A 69 0.51 13.71 -8.75
CA LYS A 69 1.37 14.88 -8.59
C LYS A 69 1.20 15.52 -7.22
N GLU A 70 -0.03 15.65 -6.75
CA GLU A 70 -0.32 16.18 -5.41
C GLU A 70 0.35 15.33 -4.33
N LYS A 71 0.30 14.00 -4.48
CA LYS A 71 0.96 13.08 -3.54
C LYS A 71 2.48 13.17 -3.62
N ALA A 72 3.04 13.32 -4.82
CA ALA A 72 4.48 13.52 -5.01
C ALA A 72 4.97 14.79 -4.30
N ILE A 73 4.22 15.87 -4.41
CA ILE A 73 4.53 17.13 -3.74
C ILE A 73 4.50 16.96 -2.22
N LYS A 74 3.46 16.31 -1.69
CA LYS A 74 3.35 16.03 -0.26
C LYS A 74 4.49 15.14 0.23
N LEU A 75 4.86 14.15 -0.56
CA LEU A 75 5.93 13.22 -0.22
C LEU A 75 7.28 13.94 -0.14
N LYS A 76 7.58 14.80 -1.11
CA LYS A 76 8.81 15.61 -1.08
C LYS A 76 8.83 16.58 0.09
N ALA A 77 7.71 17.22 0.39
CA ALA A 77 7.61 18.09 1.55
C ALA A 77 7.86 17.34 2.86
N ALA A 78 7.29 16.13 2.97
CA ALA A 78 7.50 15.27 4.13
C ALA A 78 8.98 14.86 4.27
N ALA A 79 9.60 14.47 3.16
CA ALA A 79 11.01 14.10 3.14
C ALA A 79 11.94 15.25 3.54
N THR A 80 11.61 16.46 3.14
CA THR A 80 12.36 17.66 3.49
C THR A 80 12.33 17.92 5.00
N ARG A 81 11.24 17.56 5.67
CA ARG A 81 11.12 17.70 7.12
C ARG A 81 11.83 16.59 7.91
N ASN A 82 12.33 15.57 7.21
CA ASN A 82 12.95 14.40 7.85
C ASN A 82 14.33 14.12 7.25
N PRO A 83 15.39 14.76 7.77
CA PRO A 83 16.73 14.68 7.16
C PRO A 83 17.54 13.45 7.58
N PHE A 84 16.93 12.35 7.96
CA PHE A 84 17.65 11.15 8.39
C PHE A 84 18.44 10.49 7.24
N GLU A 85 19.65 10.07 7.55
CA GLU A 85 20.51 9.36 6.61
C GLU A 85 20.11 7.89 6.50
N LYS A 86 19.98 7.41 5.27
CA LYS A 86 19.59 6.03 4.94
C LYS A 86 20.53 5.00 5.60
N THR A 87 21.82 5.28 5.62
CA THR A 87 22.84 4.35 6.14
C THR A 87 22.66 4.02 7.62
N VAL A 88 22.11 4.97 8.40
CA VAL A 88 21.87 4.78 9.84
C VAL A 88 20.70 3.83 10.08
N TYR A 89 19.75 3.77 9.15
CA TYR A 89 18.51 3.02 9.29
C TYR A 89 18.36 1.83 8.35
N GLN A 90 19.46 1.28 7.84
CA GLN A 90 19.41 0.17 6.88
C GLN A 90 18.62 -1.04 7.40
N SER A 91 18.86 -1.44 8.65
CA SER A 91 18.13 -2.55 9.26
C SER A 91 16.63 -2.25 9.43
N HIS A 92 16.30 -1.01 9.75
CA HIS A 92 14.91 -0.57 9.86
C HIS A 92 14.22 -0.60 8.50
N ILE A 93 14.89 -0.14 7.46
CA ILE A 93 14.37 -0.16 6.09
C ILE A 93 14.12 -1.60 5.63
N LEU A 94 15.03 -2.51 5.94
CA LEU A 94 14.86 -3.93 5.63
C LEU A 94 13.64 -4.51 6.34
N SER A 95 13.45 -4.18 7.62
CA SER A 95 12.28 -4.59 8.39
C SER A 95 10.98 -4.01 7.83
N LEU A 96 10.98 -2.74 7.43
CA LEU A 96 9.83 -2.10 6.79
C LEU A 96 9.43 -2.82 5.50
N ASN A 97 10.39 -3.14 4.65
CA ASN A 97 10.14 -3.87 3.41
C ASN A 97 9.55 -5.26 3.68
N MET A 98 10.04 -5.93 4.71
CA MET A 98 9.51 -7.23 5.11
C MET A 98 8.04 -7.12 5.56
N TYR A 99 7.73 -6.16 6.42
CA TYR A 99 6.35 -5.93 6.86
C TYR A 99 5.42 -5.54 5.71
N ILE A 100 5.89 -4.70 4.79
CA ILE A 100 5.13 -4.32 3.60
C ILE A 100 4.78 -5.56 2.78
N ASN A 101 5.75 -6.43 2.53
CA ASN A 101 5.52 -7.66 1.77
C ASN A 101 4.49 -8.56 2.47
N MET A 102 4.56 -8.68 3.78
CA MET A 102 3.59 -9.46 4.55
C MET A 102 2.18 -8.88 4.44
N ILE A 103 2.05 -7.56 4.54
CA ILE A 103 0.75 -6.87 4.42
C ILE A 103 0.18 -7.03 3.01
N LEU A 104 0.99 -6.86 1.98
CA LEU A 104 0.56 -7.01 0.58
C LEU A 104 0.12 -8.44 0.27
N GLN A 105 0.85 -9.43 0.75
CA GLN A 105 0.47 -10.84 0.59
C GLN A 105 -0.86 -11.15 1.29
N TYR A 106 -1.05 -10.60 2.49
CA TYR A 106 -2.30 -10.78 3.22
C TYR A 106 -3.48 -10.17 2.47
N LYS A 107 -3.31 -8.97 1.91
CA LYS A 107 -4.34 -8.30 1.09
C LYS A 107 -4.69 -9.14 -0.14
N GLU A 108 -3.70 -9.70 -0.79
CA GLU A 108 -3.89 -10.56 -1.96
C GLU A 108 -4.66 -11.83 -1.59
N HIS A 109 -4.29 -12.49 -0.51
CA HIS A 109 -4.97 -13.69 -0.03
C HIS A 109 -6.42 -13.41 0.37
N LEU A 110 -6.68 -12.28 1.04
CA LEU A 110 -8.06 -11.88 1.36
C LEU A 110 -8.88 -11.65 0.11
N SER A 111 -8.33 -10.97 -0.88
CA SER A 111 -9.00 -10.72 -2.14
C SER A 111 -9.38 -12.01 -2.86
N LYS A 112 -8.47 -12.98 -2.90
CA LYS A 112 -8.73 -14.31 -3.48
C LYS A 112 -9.80 -15.05 -2.71
N LEU A 113 -9.73 -15.03 -1.38
CA LEU A 113 -10.72 -15.71 -0.53
C LEU A 113 -12.11 -15.10 -0.71
N GLU A 114 -12.22 -13.78 -0.75
CA GLU A 114 -13.48 -13.08 -1.01
C GLU A 114 -14.06 -13.47 -2.37
N SER A 115 -13.22 -13.55 -3.41
CA SER A 115 -13.61 -13.98 -4.74
C SER A 115 -14.14 -15.42 -4.75
N GLU A 116 -13.50 -16.33 -4.03
CA GLU A 116 -13.92 -17.71 -3.91
C GLU A 116 -15.24 -17.83 -3.16
N ILE A 117 -15.41 -17.08 -2.08
CA ILE A 117 -16.67 -17.02 -1.31
C ILE A 117 -17.81 -16.52 -2.18
N ASP A 118 -17.57 -15.45 -2.94
CA ASP A 118 -18.58 -14.90 -3.87
C ASP A 118 -18.97 -15.91 -4.94
N ALA A 119 -18.01 -16.62 -5.52
CA ALA A 119 -18.25 -17.64 -6.52
C ALA A 119 -19.10 -18.78 -5.95
N LEU A 120 -18.77 -19.26 -4.75
CA LEU A 120 -19.53 -20.31 -4.07
C LEU A 120 -20.93 -19.86 -3.71
N ALA A 121 -21.10 -18.62 -3.25
CA ALA A 121 -22.40 -18.05 -2.93
C ALA A 121 -23.31 -17.97 -4.17
N LYS A 122 -22.76 -17.53 -5.30
CA LYS A 122 -23.47 -17.44 -6.57
C LYS A 122 -23.88 -18.84 -7.07
N GLU A 123 -22.98 -19.80 -6.98
CA GLU A 123 -23.24 -21.18 -7.37
C GLU A 123 -24.35 -21.80 -6.52
N ARG A 124 -24.29 -21.59 -5.20
CA ARG A 124 -25.30 -22.09 -4.27
C ARG A 124 -26.67 -21.48 -4.57
N LEU A 125 -26.72 -20.19 -4.83
CA LEU A 125 -27.97 -19.50 -5.20
C LEU A 125 -28.54 -20.05 -6.49
N LYS A 126 -27.70 -20.27 -7.50
CA LYS A 126 -28.10 -20.87 -8.78
C LYS A 126 -28.71 -22.27 -8.58
N ASN A 127 -28.07 -23.10 -7.75
CA ASN A 127 -28.55 -24.44 -7.45
C ASN A 127 -29.90 -24.42 -6.73
N ILE A 128 -30.11 -23.49 -5.80
CA ILE A 128 -31.38 -23.30 -5.11
C ILE A 128 -32.48 -22.92 -6.10
N ILE A 129 -32.20 -21.98 -7.00
CA ILE A 129 -33.17 -21.53 -8.03
C ILE A 129 -33.53 -22.70 -8.96
N LEU A 130 -32.53 -23.45 -9.42
CA LEU A 130 -32.77 -24.61 -10.29
C LEU A 130 -33.59 -25.70 -9.58
N SER A 131 -33.30 -25.97 -8.30
CA SER A 131 -34.05 -26.90 -7.49
C SER A 131 -35.52 -26.48 -7.35
N ASN A 132 -35.78 -25.22 -7.09
CA ASN A 132 -37.15 -24.69 -7.02
C ASN A 132 -37.89 -24.79 -8.37
N LEU A 133 -37.20 -24.54 -9.48
CA LEU A 133 -37.78 -24.67 -10.81
C LEU A 133 -38.14 -26.12 -11.17
N SER A 134 -37.36 -27.09 -10.71
CA SER A 134 -37.63 -28.51 -10.95
C SER A 134 -38.78 -29.06 -10.13
N LEU A 135 -39.22 -28.36 -9.07
CA LEU A 135 -40.37 -28.74 -8.26
C LEU A 135 -41.68 -28.24 -8.84
N VAL A 136 -41.61 -27.33 -9.77
CA VAL A 136 -42.81 -26.81 -10.50
C VAL A 136 -43.07 -27.61 -11.76
#